data_c657e8edc244d2da9c6890c9e84061ce
#
_entry.id   c657e8edc244d2da9c6890c9e84061ce
#
_cell.length_a   1.000
_cell.length_b   1.000
_cell.length_c   1.000
_cell.angle_alpha   90.00
_cell.angle_beta   90.00
_cell.angle_gamma   90.00
#
_symmetry.space_group_name_H-M   'P 1'
#
loop_
_entity.id
_entity.type
_entity.pdbx_description
1 polymer ?
#
loop_
_entity_poly.entity_id
_entity_poly.type
_entity_poly.pdbx_seq_one_letter_code
_entity_poly.pdbx_strand_id
1 'polypeptide(L)'
;DSRKKMADYTRRLKFDQVLNCFCYTGGFTVAALHGGVGHVTSIDSSGPALEKAAANVALNGFDASRTTFMDADVNASLRQFGSQGRVFDAIVLDPPKFAPTITHAERAARAYKDINRLAFKLLAPGGVLFTYSCSGGISPDLFHKIVASAGSDAGVDGFITERLGGAPDHPMTLNFPEGEYLKGLVVMRK
;
A
#
# COMPACT_ATOMS: atom_id res chain seq x y z
N ASP A 1 3.85 -4.43 13.14
CA ASP A 1 4.54 -3.41 12.37
C ASP A 1 4.50 -3.73 10.87
N SER A 2 3.78 -2.89 10.11
CA SER A 2 3.48 -3.10 8.69
C SER A 2 4.74 -3.18 7.82
N ARG A 3 5.76 -2.35 8.09
CA ARG A 3 7.05 -2.34 7.35
C ARG A 3 7.84 -3.63 7.59
N LYS A 4 7.86 -4.13 8.83
CA LYS A 4 8.48 -5.43 9.14
C LYS A 4 7.78 -6.57 8.38
N LYS A 5 6.45 -6.56 8.34
CA LYS A 5 5.66 -7.53 7.57
C LYS A 5 6.03 -7.50 6.09
N MET A 6 6.16 -6.30 5.48
CA MET A 6 6.60 -6.17 4.09
C MET A 6 7.96 -6.85 3.85
N ALA A 7 8.96 -6.60 4.72
CA ALA A 7 10.26 -7.25 4.62
C ALA A 7 10.16 -8.78 4.77
N ASP A 8 9.35 -9.27 5.72
CA ASP A 8 9.18 -10.71 5.97
C ASP A 8 8.47 -11.41 4.79
N TYR A 9 7.42 -10.81 4.22
CA TYR A 9 6.74 -11.34 3.03
C TYR A 9 7.68 -11.34 1.81
N THR A 10 8.41 -10.25 1.58
CA THR A 10 9.38 -10.15 0.47
C THR A 10 10.41 -11.27 0.55
N ARG A 11 11.00 -11.49 1.74
CA ARG A 11 12.00 -12.54 1.94
C ARG A 11 11.42 -13.94 1.74
N ARG A 12 10.23 -14.20 2.29
CA ARG A 12 9.59 -15.51 2.24
C ARG A 12 9.11 -15.87 0.85
N LEU A 13 8.50 -14.93 0.14
CA LEU A 13 7.90 -15.15 -1.18
C LEU A 13 8.83 -14.74 -2.34
N LYS A 14 10.01 -14.17 -2.03
CA LYS A 14 11.04 -13.78 -3.01
C LYS A 14 10.51 -12.83 -4.08
N PHE A 15 9.86 -11.75 -3.64
CA PHE A 15 9.34 -10.73 -4.57
C PHE A 15 10.48 -10.14 -5.41
N ASP A 16 10.25 -10.03 -6.71
CA ASP A 16 11.15 -9.35 -7.65
C ASP A 16 10.71 -7.92 -7.93
N GLN A 17 9.41 -7.71 -8.18
CA GLN A 17 8.84 -6.41 -8.55
C GLN A 17 7.81 -5.94 -7.50
N VAL A 18 8.12 -4.85 -6.81
CA VAL A 18 7.23 -4.23 -5.81
C VAL A 18 6.82 -2.84 -6.25
N LEU A 19 5.54 -2.52 -6.09
CA LEU A 19 4.98 -1.18 -6.29
C LEU A 19 4.59 -0.58 -4.95
N ASN A 20 5.16 0.57 -4.60
CA ASN A 20 4.84 1.32 -3.39
C ASN A 20 4.13 2.63 -3.74
N CYS A 21 2.82 2.68 -3.55
CA CYS A 21 1.98 3.84 -3.84
C CYS A 21 1.79 4.69 -2.58
N PHE A 22 1.82 6.02 -2.75
CA PHE A 22 1.80 7.00 -1.66
C PHE A 22 3.00 6.77 -0.73
N CYS A 23 4.17 6.63 -1.34
CA CYS A 23 5.35 6.10 -0.67
C CYS A 23 5.94 7.03 0.38
N TYR A 24 5.55 8.31 0.39
CA TYR A 24 6.08 9.34 1.29
C TYR A 24 7.62 9.31 1.33
N THR A 25 8.22 9.17 2.50
CA THR A 25 9.68 9.08 2.66
C THR A 25 10.25 7.67 2.47
N GLY A 26 9.52 6.75 1.84
CA GLY A 26 10.00 5.46 1.39
C GLY A 26 10.13 4.37 2.44
N GLY A 27 9.39 4.43 3.54
CA GLY A 27 9.50 3.42 4.62
C GLY A 27 9.22 1.99 4.16
N PHE A 28 8.21 1.77 3.31
CA PHE A 28 7.93 0.46 2.71
C PHE A 28 8.96 0.09 1.63
N THR A 29 9.50 1.07 0.90
CA THR A 29 10.58 0.86 -0.09
C THR A 29 11.82 0.28 0.58
N VAL A 30 12.28 0.93 1.66
CA VAL A 30 13.42 0.44 2.46
C VAL A 30 13.13 -0.95 3.04
N ALA A 31 11.91 -1.18 3.54
CA ALA A 31 11.51 -2.49 4.08
C ALA A 31 11.54 -3.60 3.02
N ALA A 32 11.03 -3.34 1.81
CA ALA A 32 11.10 -4.28 0.71
C ALA A 32 12.54 -4.61 0.31
N LEU A 33 13.40 -3.59 0.23
CA LEU A 33 14.83 -3.77 -0.04
C LEU A 33 15.53 -4.61 1.02
N HIS A 34 15.22 -4.39 2.32
CA HIS A 34 15.67 -5.26 3.42
C HIS A 34 15.16 -6.70 3.28
N GLY A 35 14.00 -6.90 2.71
CA GLY A 35 13.45 -8.21 2.38
C GLY A 35 14.15 -8.91 1.22
N GLY A 36 14.97 -8.19 0.43
CA GLY A 36 15.70 -8.73 -0.70
C GLY A 36 14.96 -8.62 -2.04
N VAL A 37 13.99 -7.69 -2.17
CA VAL A 37 13.28 -7.46 -3.44
C VAL A 37 14.25 -7.14 -4.59
N GLY A 38 13.94 -7.55 -5.81
CA GLY A 38 14.71 -7.17 -6.99
C GLY A 38 14.64 -5.68 -7.29
N HIS A 39 13.41 -5.15 -7.45
CA HIS A 39 13.19 -3.73 -7.75
C HIS A 39 11.93 -3.18 -7.08
N VAL A 40 11.97 -1.91 -6.62
CA VAL A 40 10.82 -1.17 -6.09
C VAL A 40 10.53 0.06 -6.93
N THR A 41 9.32 0.12 -7.48
CA THR A 41 8.78 1.37 -8.05
C THR A 41 7.97 2.09 -6.98
N SER A 42 8.34 3.32 -6.65
CA SER A 42 7.72 4.13 -5.59
C SER A 42 7.10 5.39 -6.18
N ILE A 43 5.84 5.65 -5.86
CA ILE A 43 5.08 6.79 -6.40
C ILE A 43 4.59 7.66 -5.26
N ASP A 44 4.79 8.96 -5.40
CA ASP A 44 4.20 10.00 -4.56
C ASP A 44 4.05 11.28 -5.38
N SER A 45 3.15 12.17 -4.98
CA SER A 45 2.98 13.50 -5.60
C SER A 45 3.79 14.59 -4.90
N SER A 46 4.67 14.21 -3.97
CA SER A 46 5.54 15.13 -3.22
C SER A 46 7.00 14.90 -3.59
N GLY A 47 7.52 15.74 -4.48
CA GLY A 47 8.95 15.73 -4.84
C GLY A 47 9.89 15.74 -3.62
N PRO A 48 9.68 16.64 -2.62
CA PRO A 48 10.50 16.65 -1.40
C PRO A 48 10.42 15.34 -0.58
N ALA A 49 9.29 14.62 -0.60
CA ALA A 49 9.18 13.32 0.06
C ALA A 49 9.97 12.25 -0.72
N LEU A 50 9.94 12.28 -2.05
CA LEU A 50 10.71 11.38 -2.91
C LEU A 50 12.22 11.58 -2.77
N GLU A 51 12.69 12.83 -2.65
CA GLU A 51 14.10 13.12 -2.35
C GLU A 51 14.54 12.49 -1.03
N LYS A 52 13.71 12.62 0.01
CA LYS A 52 13.96 11.95 1.31
C LYS A 52 13.92 10.43 1.19
N ALA A 53 13.01 9.88 0.37
CA ALA A 53 12.93 8.44 0.14
C ALA A 53 14.21 7.91 -0.52
N ALA A 54 14.74 8.60 -1.53
CA ALA A 54 16.01 8.27 -2.16
C ALA A 54 17.18 8.37 -1.17
N ALA A 55 17.23 9.43 -0.35
CA ALA A 55 18.23 9.58 0.70
C ALA A 55 18.16 8.45 1.74
N ASN A 56 16.95 8.01 2.13
CA ASN A 56 16.75 6.90 3.05
C ASN A 56 17.24 5.56 2.45
N VAL A 57 17.06 5.33 1.16
CA VAL A 57 17.60 4.15 0.45
C VAL A 57 19.13 4.16 0.52
N ALA A 58 19.75 5.29 0.19
CA ALA A 58 21.20 5.46 0.24
C ALA A 58 21.76 5.31 1.68
N LEU A 59 21.09 5.93 2.68
CA LEU A 59 21.47 5.84 4.09
C LEU A 59 21.48 4.39 4.61
N ASN A 60 20.59 3.54 4.09
CA ASN A 60 20.54 2.12 4.43
C ASN A 60 21.49 1.25 3.58
N GLY A 61 22.35 1.85 2.75
CA GLY A 61 23.35 1.16 1.95
C GLY A 61 22.80 0.35 0.77
N PHE A 62 21.58 0.63 0.33
CA PHE A 62 21.00 -0.05 -0.84
C PHE A 62 21.41 0.62 -2.15
N ASP A 63 21.58 -0.19 -3.18
CA ASP A 63 21.85 0.28 -4.53
C ASP A 63 20.62 1.03 -5.09
N ALA A 64 20.84 2.28 -5.50
CA ALA A 64 19.82 3.15 -6.07
C ALA A 64 19.21 2.57 -7.38
N SER A 65 19.97 1.75 -8.12
CA SER A 65 19.49 1.08 -9.34
C SER A 65 18.32 0.12 -9.08
N ARG A 66 18.14 -0.30 -7.83
CA ARG A 66 17.01 -1.16 -7.40
C ARG A 66 15.74 -0.37 -7.08
N THR A 67 15.72 0.93 -7.33
CA THR A 67 14.55 1.78 -7.05
C THR A 67 14.25 2.71 -8.21
N THR A 68 12.96 2.95 -8.43
CA THR A 68 12.46 4.01 -9.31
C THR A 68 11.52 4.88 -8.49
N PHE A 69 11.80 6.19 -8.41
CA PHE A 69 10.92 7.17 -7.76
C PHE A 69 10.19 7.98 -8.83
N MET A 70 8.87 8.08 -8.69
CA MET A 70 8.00 8.78 -9.64
C MET A 70 7.22 9.88 -8.92
N ASP A 71 7.48 11.15 -9.27
CA ASP A 71 6.65 12.28 -8.89
C ASP A 71 5.43 12.31 -9.80
N ALA A 72 4.33 11.69 -9.35
CA ALA A 72 3.15 11.47 -10.18
C ALA A 72 1.89 11.21 -9.35
N ASP A 73 0.73 11.41 -9.97
CA ASP A 73 -0.56 10.96 -9.43
C ASP A 73 -0.64 9.43 -9.46
N VAL A 74 -0.97 8.85 -8.29
CA VAL A 74 -1.03 7.38 -8.13
C VAL A 74 -2.12 6.77 -9.01
N ASN A 75 -3.32 7.37 -9.08
CA ASN A 75 -4.41 6.83 -9.89
C ASN A 75 -4.08 6.81 -11.38
N ALA A 76 -3.48 7.89 -11.87
CA ALA A 76 -3.03 7.99 -13.26
C ALA A 76 -1.95 6.95 -13.55
N SER A 77 -0.98 6.79 -12.65
CA SER A 77 0.11 5.82 -12.78
C SER A 77 -0.40 4.38 -12.78
N LEU A 78 -1.33 4.01 -11.88
CA LEU A 78 -1.93 2.67 -11.87
C LEU A 78 -2.66 2.34 -13.18
N ARG A 79 -3.39 3.31 -13.76
CA ARG A 79 -4.05 3.14 -15.06
C ARG A 79 -3.04 2.99 -16.19
N GLN A 80 -1.98 3.80 -16.19
CA GLN A 80 -0.89 3.71 -17.16
C GLN A 80 -0.19 2.37 -17.09
N PHE A 81 0.15 1.87 -15.90
CA PHE A 81 0.75 0.55 -15.74
C PHE A 81 -0.16 -0.56 -16.25
N GLY A 82 -1.48 -0.44 -16.03
CA GLY A 82 -2.46 -1.37 -16.59
C GLY A 82 -2.46 -1.39 -18.11
N SER A 83 -2.42 -0.23 -18.75
CA SER A 83 -2.34 -0.14 -20.22
C SER A 83 -1.02 -0.68 -20.79
N GLN A 84 0.05 -0.65 -20.01
CA GLN A 84 1.36 -1.19 -20.36
C GLN A 84 1.50 -2.69 -20.06
N GLY A 85 0.49 -3.32 -19.45
CA GLY A 85 0.55 -4.73 -19.06
C GLY A 85 1.56 -5.03 -17.94
N ARG A 86 1.94 -4.02 -17.14
CA ARG A 86 2.86 -4.24 -15.99
C ARG A 86 2.20 -5.09 -14.92
N VAL A 87 3.01 -5.92 -14.29
CA VAL A 87 2.59 -6.81 -13.19
C VAL A 87 3.60 -6.70 -12.05
N PHE A 88 3.11 -6.81 -10.80
CA PHE A 88 3.91 -6.71 -9.59
C PHE A 88 3.64 -7.89 -8.66
N ASP A 89 4.67 -8.36 -7.96
CA ASP A 89 4.57 -9.42 -6.95
C ASP A 89 3.94 -8.91 -5.65
N ALA A 90 4.20 -7.65 -5.31
CA ALA A 90 3.51 -7.00 -4.22
C ALA A 90 3.22 -5.53 -4.52
N ILE A 91 2.10 -5.05 -3.97
CA ILE A 91 1.67 -3.66 -4.09
C ILE A 91 1.34 -3.14 -2.69
N VAL A 92 1.80 -1.94 -2.37
CA VAL A 92 1.41 -1.18 -1.17
C VAL A 92 0.51 -0.02 -1.59
N LEU A 93 -0.64 0.09 -0.95
CA LEU A 93 -1.55 1.24 -1.03
C LEU A 93 -1.70 1.85 0.37
N ASP A 94 -0.99 2.93 0.65
CA ASP A 94 -1.07 3.67 1.92
C ASP A 94 -1.51 5.12 1.68
N PRO A 95 -2.74 5.34 1.20
CA PRO A 95 -3.22 6.65 0.77
C PRO A 95 -3.47 7.59 1.97
N PRO A 96 -3.46 8.92 1.73
CA PRO A 96 -3.88 9.90 2.71
C PRO A 96 -5.37 9.73 3.07
N LYS A 97 -5.83 10.46 4.09
CA LYS A 97 -7.24 10.45 4.52
C LYS A 97 -8.16 10.91 3.40
N PHE A 98 -8.95 10.00 2.83
CA PHE A 98 -10.00 10.35 1.86
C PHE A 98 -11.32 10.78 2.53
N ALA A 99 -11.57 10.37 3.78
CA ALA A 99 -12.71 10.79 4.57
C ALA A 99 -12.26 11.21 5.98
N PRO A 100 -12.10 12.51 6.23
CA PRO A 100 -11.82 13.00 7.58
C PRO A 100 -13.02 12.77 8.52
N THR A 101 -14.25 12.75 8.00
CA THR A 101 -15.49 12.58 8.76
C THR A 101 -16.43 11.56 8.10
N ILE A 102 -17.43 11.08 8.85
CA ILE A 102 -18.45 10.12 8.36
C ILE A 102 -19.24 10.67 7.17
N THR A 103 -19.48 11.98 7.12
CA THR A 103 -20.20 12.63 6.00
C THR A 103 -19.51 12.47 4.64
N HIS A 104 -18.21 12.16 4.63
CA HIS A 104 -17.41 11.92 3.42
C HIS A 104 -17.18 10.44 3.13
N ALA A 105 -17.76 9.53 3.95
CA ALA A 105 -17.48 8.09 3.88
C ALA A 105 -17.81 7.49 2.50
N GLU A 106 -18.93 7.89 1.89
CA GLU A 106 -19.36 7.35 0.59
C GLU A 106 -18.42 7.71 -0.56
N ARG A 107 -17.97 8.97 -0.60
CA ARG A 107 -16.98 9.44 -1.59
C ARG A 107 -15.64 8.75 -1.38
N ALA A 108 -15.20 8.62 -0.13
CA ALA A 108 -13.98 7.93 0.21
C ALA A 108 -14.04 6.43 -0.11
N ALA A 109 -15.18 5.77 0.15
CA ALA A 109 -15.37 4.37 -0.20
C ALA A 109 -15.19 4.14 -1.71
N ARG A 110 -15.73 5.03 -2.56
CA ARG A 110 -15.51 4.98 -4.01
C ARG A 110 -14.03 5.14 -4.39
N ALA A 111 -13.33 6.08 -3.76
CA ALA A 111 -11.91 6.30 -4.02
C ALA A 111 -11.05 5.10 -3.58
N TYR A 112 -11.28 4.56 -2.38
CA TYR A 112 -10.61 3.33 -1.92
C TYR A 112 -10.91 2.15 -2.83
N LYS A 113 -12.17 1.98 -3.27
CA LYS A 113 -12.56 0.91 -4.18
C LYS A 113 -11.82 1.02 -5.51
N ASP A 114 -11.71 2.21 -6.10
CA ASP A 114 -11.06 2.41 -7.40
C ASP A 114 -9.56 2.08 -7.34
N ILE A 115 -8.82 2.62 -6.35
CA ILE A 115 -7.38 2.33 -6.24
C ILE A 115 -7.11 0.85 -5.95
N ASN A 116 -7.91 0.20 -5.11
CA ASN A 116 -7.76 -1.24 -4.83
C ASN A 116 -8.07 -2.08 -6.06
N ARG A 117 -9.12 -1.75 -6.81
CA ARG A 117 -9.47 -2.43 -8.07
C ARG A 117 -8.35 -2.32 -9.11
N LEU A 118 -7.74 -1.14 -9.25
CA LEU A 118 -6.60 -0.94 -10.14
C LEU A 118 -5.39 -1.76 -9.69
N ALA A 119 -5.07 -1.76 -8.38
CA ALA A 119 -3.98 -2.54 -7.83
C ALA A 119 -4.19 -4.05 -8.03
N PHE A 120 -5.39 -4.58 -7.79
CA PHE A 120 -5.68 -6.01 -8.03
C PHE A 120 -5.43 -6.43 -9.48
N LYS A 121 -5.70 -5.55 -10.46
CA LYS A 121 -5.42 -5.84 -11.88
C LYS A 121 -3.93 -5.91 -12.20
N LEU A 122 -3.10 -5.22 -11.42
CA LEU A 122 -1.64 -5.19 -11.57
C LEU A 122 -0.92 -6.25 -10.74
N LEU A 123 -1.63 -6.93 -9.85
CA LEU A 123 -1.04 -7.91 -8.95
C LEU A 123 -0.86 -9.26 -9.66
N ALA A 124 0.32 -9.86 -9.56
CA ALA A 124 0.58 -11.21 -10.08
C ALA A 124 -0.30 -12.27 -9.39
N PRO A 125 -0.60 -13.41 -10.03
CA PRO A 125 -1.09 -14.59 -9.31
C PRO A 125 -0.12 -14.98 -8.19
N GLY A 126 -0.63 -15.25 -6.98
CA GLY A 126 0.20 -15.46 -5.79
C GLY A 126 0.79 -14.18 -5.17
N GLY A 127 0.59 -13.03 -5.82
CA GLY A 127 1.08 -11.75 -5.33
C GLY A 127 0.31 -11.21 -4.12
N VAL A 128 0.86 -10.21 -3.45
CA VAL A 128 0.35 -9.70 -2.16
C VAL A 128 0.04 -8.21 -2.22
N LEU A 129 -1.18 -7.84 -1.87
CA LEU A 129 -1.61 -6.46 -1.70
C LEU A 129 -1.60 -6.08 -0.21
N PHE A 130 -0.82 -5.06 0.14
CA PHE A 130 -0.90 -4.35 1.42
C PHE A 130 -1.73 -3.10 1.20
N THR A 131 -2.92 -3.02 1.78
CA THR A 131 -3.80 -1.87 1.59
C THR A 131 -4.27 -1.30 2.91
N TYR A 132 -4.26 0.02 3.02
CA TYR A 132 -4.51 0.76 4.25
C TYR A 132 -5.58 1.82 4.08
N SER A 133 -6.22 2.16 5.21
CA SER A 133 -7.05 3.35 5.37
C SER A 133 -6.78 3.99 6.73
N CYS A 134 -6.44 5.26 6.73
CA CYS A 134 -6.35 6.10 7.92
C CYS A 134 -7.59 7.01 8.12
N SER A 135 -8.65 6.80 7.35
CA SER A 135 -9.89 7.57 7.40
C SER A 135 -10.77 7.16 8.59
N GLY A 136 -11.01 8.07 9.55
CA GLY A 136 -11.88 7.82 10.70
C GLY A 136 -13.34 7.52 10.31
N GLY A 137 -13.82 8.08 9.18
CA GLY A 137 -15.16 7.80 8.66
C GLY A 137 -15.33 6.43 7.98
N ILE A 138 -14.27 5.62 7.87
CA ILE A 138 -14.32 4.26 7.31
C ILE A 138 -14.04 3.26 8.44
N SER A 139 -15.03 2.45 8.80
CA SER A 139 -14.86 1.39 9.80
C SER A 139 -14.04 0.21 9.23
N PRO A 140 -13.45 -0.65 10.08
CA PRO A 140 -12.75 -1.86 9.63
C PRO A 140 -13.62 -2.79 8.78
N ASP A 141 -14.90 -2.95 9.13
CA ASP A 141 -15.86 -3.77 8.38
C ASP A 141 -16.15 -3.15 7.01
N LEU A 142 -16.39 -1.83 6.96
CA LEU A 142 -16.62 -1.13 5.70
C LEU A 142 -15.37 -1.20 4.80
N PHE A 143 -14.17 -1.03 5.36
CA PHE A 143 -12.93 -1.14 4.59
C PHE A 143 -12.76 -2.52 3.97
N HIS A 144 -13.04 -3.59 4.75
CA HIS A 144 -13.04 -4.96 4.22
C HIS A 144 -14.02 -5.12 3.06
N LYS A 145 -15.25 -4.65 3.20
CA LYS A 145 -16.28 -4.72 2.14
C LYS A 145 -15.85 -3.97 0.87
N ILE A 146 -15.23 -2.80 1.03
CA ILE A 146 -14.70 -2.00 -0.08
C ILE A 146 -13.61 -2.80 -0.84
N VAL A 147 -12.64 -3.36 -0.12
CA VAL A 147 -11.54 -4.13 -0.71
C VAL A 147 -12.04 -5.41 -1.39
N ALA A 148 -12.97 -6.14 -0.75
CA ALA A 148 -13.60 -7.33 -1.33
C ALA A 148 -14.37 -7.00 -2.62
N SER A 149 -15.16 -5.91 -2.62
CA SER A 149 -15.86 -5.42 -3.81
C SER A 149 -14.89 -4.99 -4.93
N ALA A 150 -13.74 -4.41 -4.57
CA ALA A 150 -12.72 -4.05 -5.55
C ALA A 150 -12.09 -5.28 -6.21
N GLY A 151 -11.83 -6.35 -5.44
CA GLY A 151 -11.35 -7.63 -5.96
C GLY A 151 -12.35 -8.26 -6.93
N SER A 152 -13.62 -8.31 -6.54
CA SER A 152 -14.71 -8.80 -7.40
C SER A 152 -14.80 -8.02 -8.72
N ASP A 153 -14.76 -6.68 -8.69
CA ASP A 153 -14.79 -5.84 -9.90
C ASP A 153 -13.51 -5.98 -10.76
N ALA A 154 -12.41 -6.40 -10.17
CA ALA A 154 -11.17 -6.69 -10.88
C ALA A 154 -11.14 -8.11 -11.49
N GLY A 155 -12.10 -8.98 -11.14
CA GLY A 155 -12.09 -10.40 -11.49
C GLY A 155 -10.99 -11.18 -10.75
N VAL A 156 -10.60 -10.73 -9.57
CA VAL A 156 -9.53 -11.31 -8.75
C VAL A 156 -10.13 -11.92 -7.49
N ASP A 157 -9.80 -13.18 -7.23
CA ASP A 157 -10.06 -13.87 -5.97
C ASP A 157 -8.80 -13.90 -5.10
N GLY A 158 -8.97 -13.94 -3.78
CA GLY A 158 -7.85 -13.91 -2.86
C GLY A 158 -8.22 -14.20 -1.41
N PHE A 159 -7.19 -14.29 -0.57
CA PHE A 159 -7.30 -14.51 0.86
C PHE A 159 -6.81 -13.28 1.63
N ILE A 160 -7.59 -12.83 2.62
CA ILE A 160 -7.07 -11.91 3.63
C ILE A 160 -6.22 -12.75 4.59
N THR A 161 -4.91 -12.59 4.50
CA THR A 161 -3.95 -13.34 5.33
C THR A 161 -3.70 -12.66 6.67
N GLU A 162 -3.80 -11.33 6.72
CA GLU A 162 -3.62 -10.56 7.95
C GLU A 162 -4.49 -9.31 7.99
N ARG A 163 -4.86 -8.91 9.22
CA ARG A 163 -5.42 -7.59 9.54
C ARG A 163 -4.37 -6.81 10.31
N LEU A 164 -4.13 -5.57 9.89
CA LEU A 164 -3.11 -4.69 10.44
C LEU A 164 -3.76 -3.44 11.04
N GLY A 165 -3.13 -2.89 12.06
CA GLY A 165 -3.56 -1.67 12.76
C GLY A 165 -2.37 -0.79 13.13
N GLY A 166 -2.56 0.11 14.08
CA GLY A 166 -1.49 0.92 14.65
C GLY A 166 -0.39 0.05 15.25
N ALA A 167 0.86 0.45 15.04
CA ALA A 167 2.02 -0.24 15.60
C ALA A 167 2.30 0.27 17.04
N PRO A 168 3.08 -0.46 17.86
CA PRO A 168 3.39 -0.06 19.22
C PRO A 168 4.08 1.30 19.37
N ASP A 169 4.72 1.79 18.31
CA ASP A 169 5.30 3.13 18.23
C ASP A 169 4.27 4.25 17.99
N HIS A 170 3.00 3.88 17.76
CA HIS A 170 1.86 4.77 17.67
C HIS A 170 0.77 4.30 18.65
N PRO A 171 1.04 4.36 19.96
CA PRO A 171 0.11 3.88 20.98
C PRO A 171 -1.15 4.73 21.01
N MET A 172 -2.25 4.09 21.25
CA MET A 172 -3.53 4.73 21.50
C MET A 172 -3.69 4.96 23.00
N THR A 173 -4.19 6.12 23.41
CA THR A 173 -4.52 6.35 24.81
C THR A 173 -5.85 5.68 25.16
N LEU A 174 -5.94 5.13 26.36
CA LEU A 174 -7.10 4.36 26.82
C LEU A 174 -8.43 5.15 26.77
N ASN A 175 -8.36 6.46 26.97
CA ASN A 175 -9.52 7.37 26.98
C ASN A 175 -9.78 8.06 25.63
N PHE A 176 -9.12 7.65 24.55
CA PHE A 176 -9.28 8.22 23.22
C PHE A 176 -9.35 7.12 22.15
N PRO A 177 -10.46 6.37 22.08
CA PRO A 177 -10.63 5.24 21.16
C PRO A 177 -10.59 5.66 19.67
N GLU A 178 -10.85 6.94 19.36
CA GLU A 178 -10.73 7.49 18.01
C GLU A 178 -9.27 7.48 17.49
N GLY A 179 -8.31 7.29 18.36
CA GLY A 179 -6.90 7.06 18.04
C GLY A 179 -6.69 5.76 17.22
N GLU A 180 -7.62 4.79 17.28
CA GLU A 180 -7.59 3.58 16.45
C GLU A 180 -8.15 3.85 15.04
N TYR A 181 -7.50 4.73 14.31
CA TYR A 181 -7.96 5.10 12.97
C TYR A 181 -7.31 4.30 11.83
N LEU A 182 -6.17 3.65 12.05
CA LEU A 182 -5.48 2.89 11.02
C LEU A 182 -6.05 1.49 10.87
N LYS A 183 -6.45 1.15 9.66
CA LYS A 183 -6.89 -0.18 9.24
C LYS A 183 -6.05 -0.64 8.07
N GLY A 184 -5.54 -1.86 8.14
CA GLY A 184 -4.79 -2.47 7.06
C GLY A 184 -5.25 -3.90 6.78
N LEU A 185 -5.15 -4.30 5.53
CA LEU A 185 -5.36 -5.69 5.09
C LEU A 185 -4.16 -6.13 4.28
N VAL A 186 -3.73 -7.37 4.53
CA VAL A 186 -2.82 -8.09 3.64
C VAL A 186 -3.65 -9.11 2.88
N VAL A 187 -3.71 -8.96 1.55
CA VAL A 187 -4.50 -9.83 0.68
C VAL A 187 -3.57 -10.54 -0.28
N MET A 188 -3.62 -11.88 -0.28
CA MET A 188 -2.90 -12.72 -1.24
C MET A 188 -3.85 -13.09 -2.37
N ARG A 189 -3.48 -12.77 -3.62
CA ARG A 189 -4.20 -13.18 -4.83
C ARG A 189 -4.05 -14.69 -5.05
N LYS A 190 -5.16 -15.39 -5.36
CA LYS A 190 -5.13 -16.77 -5.88
C LYS A 190 -4.51 -16.85 -7.26
#